data_94adedd9707b32e4725369fc46a77ba1
#
_entry.id   94adedd9707b32e4725369fc46a77ba1
#
_cell.length_a   1.000
_cell.length_b   1.000
_cell.length_c   1.000
_cell.angle_alpha   90.00
_cell.angle_beta   90.00
_cell.angle_gamma   90.00
#
_symmetry.space_group_name_H-M   'P 1'
#
loop_
_entity.id
_entity.type
_entity.pdbx_description
1 polymer ?
#
loop_
_entity_poly.entity_id
_entity_poly.type
_entity_poly.pdbx_seq_one_letter_code
_entity_poly.pdbx_strand_id
1 'polypeptide(L)'
;MTSKQMLTFCLVWLTAISLQAQPQQSVTCEKANYELAARFSRKKTDKMVFSTAVRANWFRTSDLFWYEYKTSEGNNWYVAEPAKATQQELFDKVKLAAELTKITKDPFDAQNLPLKELRLKDDNTFTFAIQGTEMVEKKKKDSEENKDDKPNGKSGKEPRMFYFEYDWKTRNLTWLEDKEKEDPVPRWANISPDKKTVVFSRNFDLYWMDWENFEKARKDEKDSTIVEHRLTTTGTRE
;
A
#
# COMPACT_ATOMS: atom_id res chain seq x y z
N MET A 1 -34.42 -40.58 57.14
CA MET A 1 -33.56 -41.23 56.12
C MET A 1 -32.44 -41.94 56.87
N THR A 2 -32.35 -43.23 56.78
CA THR A 2 -31.33 -43.99 57.46
C THR A 2 -29.98 -43.91 56.77
N SER A 3 -28.89 -43.95 57.53
CA SER A 3 -27.50 -43.80 56.99
C SER A 3 -27.19 -44.73 55.83
N LYS A 4 -27.83 -45.86 55.67
CA LYS A 4 -27.74 -46.82 54.58
C LYS A 4 -28.33 -46.27 53.28
N GLN A 5 -29.38 -45.44 53.31
CA GLN A 5 -30.00 -44.83 52.12
C GLN A 5 -29.13 -43.67 51.53
N MET A 6 -28.42 -42.98 52.42
CA MET A 6 -27.52 -41.95 52.07
C MET A 6 -26.26 -42.50 51.36
N LEU A 7 -25.75 -43.62 51.77
CA LEU A 7 -24.60 -44.30 51.19
C LEU A 7 -24.90 -44.83 49.76
N THR A 8 -26.12 -45.38 49.58
CA THR A 8 -26.55 -45.89 48.27
C THR A 8 -26.76 -44.75 47.27
N PHE A 9 -27.25 -43.58 47.71
CA PHE A 9 -27.41 -42.39 46.83
C PHE A 9 -26.07 -41.78 46.40
N CYS A 10 -25.06 -41.75 47.26
CA CYS A 10 -23.71 -41.32 46.94
C CYS A 10 -23.01 -42.27 45.94
N LEU A 11 -23.21 -43.59 46.06
CA LEU A 11 -22.63 -44.58 45.16
C LEU A 11 -23.21 -44.52 43.79
N VAL A 12 -24.51 -44.26 43.64
CA VAL A 12 -25.17 -44.05 42.29
C VAL A 12 -24.74 -42.77 41.65
N TRP A 13 -24.45 -41.69 42.40
CA TRP A 13 -23.93 -40.45 41.86
C TRP A 13 -22.48 -40.54 41.41
N LEU A 14 -21.64 -41.33 42.06
CA LEU A 14 -20.26 -41.56 41.69
C LEU A 14 -20.11 -42.38 40.37
N THR A 15 -21.06 -43.27 40.09
CA THR A 15 -21.05 -44.05 38.84
C THR A 15 -21.59 -43.26 37.62
N ALA A 16 -22.38 -42.20 37.85
CA ALA A 16 -22.89 -41.36 36.78
C ALA A 16 -21.85 -40.37 36.18
N ILE A 17 -20.78 -40.08 36.95
CA ILE A 17 -19.75 -39.13 36.50
C ILE A 17 -18.68 -39.79 35.61
N SER A 18 -18.59 -41.13 35.61
CA SER A 18 -17.58 -41.85 34.82
C SER A 18 -17.99 -42.18 33.37
N LEU A 19 -19.19 -41.76 32.91
CA LEU A 19 -19.69 -42.12 31.58
C LEU A 19 -19.61 -41.01 30.55
N GLN A 20 -18.86 -39.95 30.77
CA GLN A 20 -18.69 -38.85 29.76
C GLN A 20 -17.26 -38.67 29.24
N ALA A 21 -16.45 -39.70 29.27
CA ALA A 21 -15.27 -39.72 28.42
C ALA A 21 -15.72 -40.10 27.00
N GLN A 22 -16.16 -39.15 26.23
CA GLN A 22 -16.30 -39.36 24.77
C GLN A 22 -14.93 -39.77 24.26
N PRO A 23 -14.80 -40.88 23.50
CA PRO A 23 -13.56 -41.18 22.84
C PRO A 23 -13.27 -40.01 21.89
N GLN A 24 -12.16 -39.30 22.10
CA GLN A 24 -11.62 -38.42 21.09
C GLN A 24 -11.45 -39.27 19.83
N GLN A 25 -12.30 -39.02 18.84
CA GLN A 25 -12.05 -39.54 17.50
C GLN A 25 -10.70 -39.02 17.10
N SER A 26 -9.70 -39.87 17.13
CA SER A 26 -8.42 -39.61 16.50
C SER A 26 -8.74 -39.40 15.03
N VAL A 27 -8.69 -38.14 14.57
CA VAL A 27 -8.73 -37.84 13.15
C VAL A 27 -7.47 -38.46 12.56
N THR A 28 -7.60 -39.70 12.10
CA THR A 28 -6.57 -40.34 11.29
C THR A 28 -6.45 -39.49 10.04
N CYS A 29 -5.37 -38.74 9.93
CA CYS A 29 -5.02 -38.00 8.75
C CYS A 29 -4.70 -39.01 7.64
N GLU A 30 -5.77 -39.48 6.97
CA GLU A 30 -5.62 -40.25 5.75
C GLU A 30 -4.85 -39.41 4.75
N LYS A 31 -3.96 -40.05 3.98
CA LYS A 31 -3.07 -39.51 2.95
C LYS A 31 -3.32 -38.06 2.54
N ALA A 32 -2.31 -37.21 2.71
CA ALA A 32 -2.35 -35.81 2.29
C ALA A 32 -2.84 -35.68 0.83
N ASN A 33 -3.97 -34.99 0.63
CA ASN A 33 -4.52 -34.78 -0.69
C ASN A 33 -3.85 -33.55 -1.37
N TYR A 34 -2.71 -33.78 -1.97
CA TYR A 34 -1.95 -32.74 -2.65
C TYR A 34 -2.67 -32.15 -3.86
N GLU A 35 -3.53 -32.90 -4.55
CA GLU A 35 -4.35 -32.38 -5.63
C GLU A 35 -5.36 -31.35 -5.12
N LEU A 36 -6.03 -31.65 -4.02
CA LEU A 36 -6.95 -30.70 -3.38
C LEU A 36 -6.20 -29.49 -2.88
N ALA A 37 -5.05 -29.66 -2.23
CA ALA A 37 -4.21 -28.55 -1.77
C ALA A 37 -3.74 -27.66 -2.93
N ALA A 38 -3.41 -28.23 -4.09
CA ALA A 38 -3.01 -27.48 -5.28
C ALA A 38 -4.14 -26.60 -5.86
N ARG A 39 -5.40 -26.94 -5.60
CA ARG A 39 -6.56 -26.09 -5.97
C ARG A 39 -6.61 -24.80 -5.18
N PHE A 40 -6.05 -24.78 -3.96
CA PHE A 40 -5.99 -23.62 -3.06
C PHE A 40 -4.60 -22.99 -3.05
N SER A 41 -3.77 -23.23 -4.07
CA SER A 41 -2.49 -22.53 -4.22
C SER A 41 -2.72 -21.01 -4.28
N ARG A 42 -1.80 -20.21 -3.71
CA ARG A 42 -1.89 -18.75 -3.67
C ARG A 42 -2.24 -18.13 -5.04
N LYS A 43 -1.60 -18.62 -6.11
CA LYS A 43 -1.88 -18.18 -7.48
C LYS A 43 -3.35 -18.34 -7.91
N LYS A 44 -4.05 -19.34 -7.36
CA LYS A 44 -5.47 -19.60 -7.65
C LYS A 44 -6.37 -18.84 -6.70
N THR A 45 -6.05 -18.83 -5.40
CA THR A 45 -6.84 -18.10 -4.41
C THR A 45 -6.81 -16.58 -4.63
N ASP A 46 -5.69 -16.01 -5.10
CA ASP A 46 -5.58 -14.60 -5.47
C ASP A 46 -6.54 -14.18 -6.62
N LYS A 47 -7.05 -15.17 -7.38
CA LYS A 47 -8.09 -14.95 -8.42
C LYS A 47 -9.51 -15.15 -7.94
N MET A 48 -9.69 -15.65 -6.72
CA MET A 48 -11.01 -16.01 -6.15
C MET A 48 -11.37 -15.12 -4.97
N VAL A 49 -10.36 -14.61 -4.28
CA VAL A 49 -10.52 -13.74 -3.09
C VAL A 49 -9.95 -12.38 -3.43
N PHE A 50 -10.81 -11.39 -3.44
CA PHE A 50 -10.47 -9.99 -3.73
C PHE A 50 -10.31 -9.21 -2.43
N SER A 51 -10.61 -7.91 -2.44
CA SER A 51 -10.48 -7.06 -1.26
C SER A 51 -11.33 -7.57 -0.09
N THR A 52 -10.68 -8.00 0.99
CA THR A 52 -11.34 -8.48 2.22
C THR A 52 -11.42 -7.41 3.30
N ALA A 53 -10.77 -6.28 3.08
CA ALA A 53 -10.76 -5.14 3.98
C ALA A 53 -10.75 -3.83 3.21
N VAL A 54 -11.35 -2.81 3.79
CA VAL A 54 -11.32 -1.44 3.28
C VAL A 54 -10.21 -0.68 3.99
N ARG A 55 -9.33 -0.03 3.21
CA ARG A 55 -8.34 0.91 3.72
C ARG A 55 -8.85 2.32 3.45
N ALA A 56 -9.36 2.97 4.48
CA ALA A 56 -9.88 4.32 4.39
C ALA A 56 -8.73 5.33 4.29
N ASN A 57 -8.76 6.17 3.24
CA ASN A 57 -7.88 7.31 3.08
C ASN A 57 -8.71 8.57 3.28
N TRP A 58 -8.58 9.21 4.44
CA TRP A 58 -9.39 10.35 4.82
C TRP A 58 -9.02 11.62 4.07
N PHE A 59 -10.02 12.41 3.75
CA PHE A 59 -9.85 13.77 3.28
C PHE A 59 -9.32 14.65 4.42
N ARG A 60 -8.66 15.76 4.08
CA ARG A 60 -7.99 16.58 5.11
C ARG A 60 -8.95 17.49 5.88
N THR A 61 -9.98 18.00 5.22
CA THR A 61 -10.87 19.03 5.75
C THR A 61 -12.33 18.57 5.90
N SER A 62 -12.61 17.31 5.60
CA SER A 62 -13.97 16.74 5.67
C SER A 62 -13.96 15.32 6.20
N ASP A 63 -15.12 14.85 6.67
CA ASP A 63 -15.34 13.48 7.15
C ASP A 63 -15.55 12.48 5.99
N LEU A 64 -15.06 12.82 4.80
CA LEU A 64 -15.04 11.93 3.65
C LEU A 64 -13.80 11.05 3.69
N PHE A 65 -13.92 9.84 3.15
CA PHE A 65 -12.75 9.03 2.83
C PHE A 65 -12.92 8.37 1.46
N TRP A 66 -11.81 8.07 0.83
CA TRP A 66 -11.77 7.27 -0.39
C TRP A 66 -11.07 5.96 -0.14
N TYR A 67 -11.40 4.96 -0.95
CA TYR A 67 -10.77 3.64 -0.88
C TYR A 67 -10.82 2.94 -2.23
N GLU A 68 -9.86 2.04 -2.42
CA GLU A 68 -9.82 1.11 -3.53
C GLU A 68 -10.42 -0.22 -3.09
N TYR A 69 -11.25 -0.79 -3.95
CA TYR A 69 -11.86 -2.08 -3.73
C TYR A 69 -11.82 -2.92 -5.00
N LYS A 70 -11.09 -4.02 -4.96
CA LYS A 70 -10.99 -4.97 -6.06
C LYS A 70 -12.12 -5.98 -6.00
N THR A 71 -12.74 -6.27 -7.14
CA THR A 71 -13.77 -7.30 -7.32
C THR A 71 -13.39 -8.23 -8.47
N SER A 72 -14.23 -9.23 -8.76
CA SER A 72 -14.09 -10.05 -9.97
C SER A 72 -14.20 -9.24 -11.27
N GLU A 73 -14.84 -8.08 -11.21
CA GLU A 73 -15.07 -7.18 -12.35
C GLU A 73 -13.96 -6.13 -12.50
N GLY A 74 -12.93 -6.19 -11.67
CA GLY A 74 -11.78 -5.28 -11.72
C GLY A 74 -11.63 -4.37 -10.50
N ASN A 75 -10.84 -3.33 -10.66
CA ASN A 75 -10.57 -2.35 -9.61
C ASN A 75 -11.62 -1.25 -9.62
N ASN A 76 -12.09 -0.88 -8.44
CA ASN A 76 -13.04 0.20 -8.23
C ASN A 76 -12.51 1.15 -7.15
N TRP A 77 -12.84 2.42 -7.31
CA TRP A 77 -12.46 3.46 -6.33
C TRP A 77 -13.71 4.22 -5.93
N TYR A 78 -13.91 4.39 -4.65
CA TYR A 78 -15.09 5.00 -4.08
C TYR A 78 -14.74 6.15 -3.14
N VAL A 79 -15.61 7.15 -3.11
CA VAL A 79 -15.64 8.15 -2.06
C VAL A 79 -16.87 7.86 -1.19
N ALA A 80 -16.67 7.75 0.12
CA ALA A 80 -17.71 7.49 1.09
C ALA A 80 -17.88 8.67 2.03
N GLU A 81 -19.14 8.95 2.35
CA GLU A 81 -19.56 9.95 3.34
C GLU A 81 -20.26 9.23 4.50
N PRO A 82 -19.56 8.93 5.62
CA PRO A 82 -20.13 8.16 6.72
C PRO A 82 -21.34 8.81 7.36
N ALA A 83 -21.32 10.13 7.49
CA ALA A 83 -22.41 10.89 8.11
C ALA A 83 -23.77 10.72 7.39
N LYS A 84 -23.73 10.51 6.07
CA LYS A 84 -24.92 10.27 5.23
C LYS A 84 -25.11 8.80 4.86
N ALA A 85 -24.20 7.90 5.27
CA ALA A 85 -24.16 6.51 4.88
C ALA A 85 -24.24 6.32 3.34
N THR A 86 -23.55 7.19 2.59
CA THR A 86 -23.53 7.16 1.12
C THR A 86 -22.14 6.89 0.60
N GLN A 87 -22.08 6.27 -0.58
CA GLN A 87 -20.85 6.12 -1.34
C GLN A 87 -21.11 6.41 -2.81
N GLN A 88 -20.08 6.88 -3.51
CA GLN A 88 -20.14 7.13 -4.94
C GLN A 88 -18.81 6.73 -5.59
N GLU A 89 -18.86 6.40 -6.88
CA GLU A 89 -17.66 6.11 -7.64
C GLU A 89 -16.79 7.36 -7.77
N LEU A 90 -15.50 7.22 -7.47
CA LEU A 90 -14.51 8.28 -7.61
C LEU A 90 -14.31 8.63 -9.08
N PHE A 91 -14.26 7.62 -9.96
CA PHE A 91 -14.02 7.77 -11.38
C PHE A 91 -15.21 7.26 -12.21
N ASP A 92 -15.55 7.96 -13.29
CA ASP A 92 -16.19 7.36 -14.44
C ASP A 92 -15.13 6.57 -15.22
N LYS A 93 -15.03 5.27 -14.94
CA LYS A 93 -13.94 4.42 -15.47
C LYS A 93 -13.92 4.36 -16.99
N VAL A 94 -15.07 4.37 -17.62
CA VAL A 94 -15.18 4.29 -19.10
C VAL A 94 -14.68 5.58 -19.73
N LYS A 95 -15.16 6.71 -19.21
CA LYS A 95 -14.70 8.03 -19.67
C LYS A 95 -13.19 8.21 -19.42
N LEU A 96 -12.72 7.85 -18.23
CA LEU A 96 -11.32 7.94 -17.85
C LEU A 96 -10.43 7.08 -18.76
N ALA A 97 -10.81 5.82 -19.03
CA ALA A 97 -10.08 4.94 -19.93
C ALA A 97 -9.96 5.54 -21.35
N ALA A 98 -11.06 6.11 -21.87
CA ALA A 98 -11.08 6.74 -23.19
C ALA A 98 -10.17 7.98 -23.24
N GLU A 99 -10.19 8.84 -22.21
CA GLU A 99 -9.35 10.03 -22.15
C GLU A 99 -7.86 9.67 -22.01
N LEU A 100 -7.54 8.69 -21.16
CA LEU A 100 -6.17 8.16 -21.02
C LEU A 100 -5.66 7.59 -22.34
N THR A 101 -6.46 6.76 -23.01
CA THR A 101 -6.10 6.20 -24.34
C THR A 101 -5.84 7.30 -25.38
N LYS A 102 -6.64 8.36 -25.37
CA LYS A 102 -6.47 9.49 -26.29
C LYS A 102 -5.15 10.24 -26.05
N ILE A 103 -4.75 10.42 -24.78
CA ILE A 103 -3.54 11.18 -24.42
C ILE A 103 -2.28 10.32 -24.60
N THR A 104 -2.26 9.13 -24.04
CA THR A 104 -1.07 8.28 -24.02
C THR A 104 -0.84 7.50 -25.33
N LYS A 105 -1.89 7.35 -26.16
CA LYS A 105 -1.95 6.50 -27.36
C LYS A 105 -1.85 4.99 -27.05
N ASP A 106 -1.99 4.59 -25.78
CA ASP A 106 -2.04 3.21 -25.35
C ASP A 106 -3.48 2.81 -24.99
N PRO A 107 -3.94 1.60 -25.33
CA PRO A 107 -5.28 1.15 -24.99
C PRO A 107 -5.41 0.82 -23.51
N PHE A 108 -6.45 1.31 -22.85
CA PHE A 108 -6.76 0.99 -21.46
C PHE A 108 -8.12 0.31 -21.31
N ASP A 109 -8.14 -0.74 -20.50
CA ASP A 109 -9.36 -1.41 -20.08
C ASP A 109 -9.98 -0.67 -18.89
N ALA A 110 -11.25 -0.27 -19.02
CA ALA A 110 -11.98 0.44 -17.96
C ALA A 110 -12.14 -0.38 -16.67
N GLN A 111 -12.12 -1.71 -16.75
CA GLN A 111 -12.23 -2.58 -15.58
C GLN A 111 -10.92 -2.65 -14.79
N ASN A 112 -9.78 -2.55 -15.48
CA ASN A 112 -8.46 -2.75 -14.91
C ASN A 112 -7.51 -1.57 -15.18
N LEU A 113 -7.94 -0.37 -14.83
CA LEU A 113 -7.11 0.82 -14.98
C LEU A 113 -5.82 0.70 -14.14
N PRO A 114 -4.63 0.81 -14.75
CA PRO A 114 -3.35 0.65 -14.04
C PRO A 114 -2.91 1.95 -13.36
N LEU A 115 -3.77 2.52 -12.51
CA LEU A 115 -3.48 3.75 -11.78
C LEU A 115 -2.34 3.49 -10.80
N LYS A 116 -1.29 4.30 -10.88
CA LYS A 116 -0.14 4.29 -9.97
C LYS A 116 -0.12 5.56 -9.14
N GLU A 117 0.35 5.45 -7.91
CA GLU A 117 0.56 6.61 -7.02
C GLU A 117 -0.69 7.49 -6.86
N LEU A 118 -1.88 6.86 -6.80
CA LEU A 118 -3.12 7.59 -6.56
C LEU A 118 -3.08 8.26 -5.20
N ARG A 119 -3.16 9.59 -5.17
CA ARG A 119 -3.10 10.42 -3.97
C ARG A 119 -4.10 11.55 -4.03
N LEU A 120 -4.65 11.90 -2.90
CA LEU A 120 -5.43 13.11 -2.73
C LEU A 120 -4.46 14.31 -2.64
N LYS A 121 -4.57 15.26 -3.57
CA LYS A 121 -3.82 16.53 -3.58
C LYS A 121 -4.51 17.55 -2.67
N ASP A 122 -5.79 17.73 -2.87
CA ASP A 122 -6.68 18.57 -2.09
C ASP A 122 -8.08 17.92 -2.03
N ASP A 123 -9.04 18.51 -1.35
CA ASP A 123 -10.38 17.91 -1.15
C ASP A 123 -11.20 17.72 -2.44
N ASN A 124 -10.74 18.19 -3.57
CA ASN A 124 -11.42 18.03 -4.85
C ASN A 124 -10.58 17.29 -5.88
N THR A 125 -9.26 17.27 -5.74
CA THR A 125 -8.32 16.86 -6.77
C THR A 125 -7.50 15.66 -6.34
N PHE A 126 -7.50 14.65 -7.19
CA PHE A 126 -6.61 13.49 -7.09
C PHE A 126 -5.47 13.61 -8.08
N THR A 127 -4.30 13.13 -7.71
CA THR A 127 -3.17 12.94 -8.61
C THR A 127 -2.87 11.48 -8.76
N PHE A 128 -2.51 11.06 -9.96
CA PHE A 128 -2.07 9.70 -10.23
C PHE A 128 -1.12 9.66 -11.43
N ALA A 129 -0.45 8.53 -11.61
CA ALA A 129 0.42 8.30 -12.74
C ALA A 129 -0.03 7.05 -13.51
N ILE A 130 0.23 7.06 -14.81
CA ILE A 130 0.05 5.93 -15.71
C ILE A 130 1.38 5.64 -16.40
N GLN A 131 1.71 4.36 -16.48
CA GLN A 131 2.86 3.91 -17.25
C GLN A 131 2.42 3.61 -18.67
N GLY A 132 3.04 4.29 -19.64
CA GLY A 132 2.85 4.01 -21.06
C GLY A 132 3.72 2.85 -21.55
N THR A 133 3.49 2.45 -22.80
CA THR A 133 4.32 1.46 -23.53
C THR A 133 5.53 2.09 -24.22
N GLU A 134 5.50 3.38 -24.45
CA GLU A 134 6.61 4.14 -25.02
C GLU A 134 7.84 4.09 -24.12
N MET A 135 9.00 3.74 -24.70
CA MET A 135 10.27 3.66 -23.98
C MET A 135 11.07 4.96 -24.19
N VAL A 136 11.37 5.65 -23.10
CA VAL A 136 12.17 6.88 -23.10
C VAL A 136 13.56 6.61 -22.50
N GLU A 137 14.54 7.40 -22.90
CA GLU A 137 15.88 7.29 -22.30
C GLU A 137 15.84 7.74 -20.85
N LYS A 138 16.49 6.97 -19.99
CA LYS A 138 16.68 7.38 -18.60
C LYS A 138 17.48 8.66 -18.56
N LYS A 139 16.96 9.70 -17.93
CA LYS A 139 17.77 10.88 -17.61
C LYS A 139 18.93 10.41 -16.71
N LYS A 140 20.18 10.63 -17.18
CA LYS A 140 21.35 10.40 -16.35
C LYS A 140 21.25 11.34 -15.15
N LYS A 141 21.25 10.80 -13.95
CA LYS A 141 21.52 11.61 -12.76
C LYS A 141 22.99 12.03 -12.85
N ASP A 142 23.24 13.30 -12.68
CA ASP A 142 24.59 13.85 -12.50
C ASP A 142 25.13 13.48 -11.10
N SER A 143 25.27 12.18 -10.85
CA SER A 143 26.02 11.64 -9.73
C SER A 143 27.29 11.01 -10.30
N GLU A 144 28.42 11.56 -9.93
CA GLU A 144 29.75 11.11 -10.34
C GLU A 144 29.90 9.59 -10.17
N GLU A 145 30.47 9.00 -11.21
CA GLU A 145 30.76 7.60 -11.37
C GLU A 145 31.53 7.01 -10.18
N ASN A 146 30.89 6.13 -9.42
CA ASN A 146 31.63 5.05 -8.78
C ASN A 146 31.89 3.96 -9.82
N LYS A 147 33.16 3.88 -10.26
CA LYS A 147 33.68 3.06 -11.38
C LYS A 147 33.73 1.54 -11.15
N ASP A 148 33.11 0.98 -10.14
CA ASP A 148 33.32 -0.43 -9.78
C ASP A 148 32.10 -1.37 -9.92
N ASP A 149 30.99 -0.93 -10.52
CA ASP A 149 29.89 -1.87 -10.83
C ASP A 149 29.86 -2.19 -12.33
N LYS A 150 30.14 -3.45 -12.66
CA LYS A 150 30.06 -4.01 -14.00
C LYS A 150 28.70 -3.73 -14.63
N PRO A 151 28.65 -3.19 -15.87
CA PRO A 151 27.39 -2.95 -16.57
C PRO A 151 26.76 -4.29 -16.96
N ASN A 152 25.81 -4.73 -16.17
CA ASN A 152 24.91 -5.79 -16.61
C ASN A 152 23.93 -5.14 -17.60
N GLY A 153 24.12 -5.40 -18.90
CA GLY A 153 23.53 -4.72 -20.04
C GLY A 153 22.01 -4.70 -20.09
N LYS A 154 21.39 -3.79 -19.33
CA LYS A 154 20.01 -3.39 -19.55
C LYS A 154 20.03 -2.00 -20.20
N SER A 155 19.48 -1.91 -21.40
CA SER A 155 19.28 -0.70 -22.15
C SER A 155 18.85 0.45 -21.21
N GLY A 156 19.49 1.60 -21.30
CA GLY A 156 19.18 2.78 -20.49
C GLY A 156 17.81 3.40 -20.75
N LYS A 157 16.84 2.62 -21.20
CA LYS A 157 15.46 3.03 -21.49
C LYS A 157 14.53 2.58 -20.37
N GLU A 158 13.57 3.44 -20.04
CA GLU A 158 12.47 3.13 -19.13
C GLU A 158 11.12 3.51 -19.75
N PRO A 159 10.01 2.86 -19.34
CA PRO A 159 8.68 3.22 -19.81
C PRO A 159 8.34 4.64 -19.41
N ARG A 160 7.77 5.41 -20.36
CA ARG A 160 7.30 6.77 -20.11
C ARG A 160 6.21 6.78 -19.05
N MET A 161 6.33 7.68 -18.09
CA MET A 161 5.30 7.94 -17.07
C MET A 161 4.51 9.19 -17.46
N PHE A 162 3.20 9.09 -17.39
CA PHE A 162 2.26 10.19 -17.60
C PHE A 162 1.61 10.52 -16.26
N TYR A 163 1.57 11.80 -15.91
CA TYR A 163 1.01 12.29 -14.66
C TYR A 163 -0.27 13.06 -14.91
N PHE A 164 -1.27 12.83 -14.06
CA PHE A 164 -2.58 13.40 -14.22
C PHE A 164 -3.09 14.01 -12.93
N GLU A 165 -3.94 15.02 -13.06
CA GLU A 165 -4.84 15.51 -12.02
C GLU A 165 -6.27 15.22 -12.44
N TYR A 166 -7.08 14.79 -11.49
CA TYR A 166 -8.48 14.48 -11.69
C TYR A 166 -9.34 15.16 -10.63
N ASP A 167 -10.21 16.05 -11.06
CA ASP A 167 -11.24 16.63 -10.20
C ASP A 167 -12.45 15.68 -10.14
N TRP A 168 -12.66 15.06 -8.98
CA TRP A 168 -13.68 14.04 -8.83
C TRP A 168 -15.11 14.59 -8.78
N LYS A 169 -15.29 15.90 -8.47
CA LYS A 169 -16.62 16.55 -8.48
C LYS A 169 -17.04 16.95 -9.88
N THR A 170 -16.13 17.54 -10.64
CA THR A 170 -16.40 17.96 -12.02
C THR A 170 -16.13 16.84 -13.03
N ARG A 171 -15.47 15.75 -12.60
CA ARG A 171 -15.05 14.61 -13.42
C ARG A 171 -14.15 15.01 -14.59
N ASN A 172 -13.30 16.01 -14.36
CA ASN A 172 -12.34 16.51 -15.32
C ASN A 172 -10.96 15.89 -15.10
N LEU A 173 -10.35 15.43 -16.20
CA LEU A 173 -8.97 14.95 -16.26
C LEU A 173 -8.08 16.03 -16.85
N THR A 174 -6.96 16.32 -16.20
CA THR A 174 -5.92 17.25 -16.69
C THR A 174 -4.60 16.49 -16.78
N TRP A 175 -3.97 16.51 -17.94
CA TRP A 175 -2.64 15.95 -18.12
C TRP A 175 -1.59 16.96 -17.68
N LEU A 176 -0.65 16.51 -16.85
CA LEU A 176 0.49 17.30 -16.39
C LEU A 176 1.70 16.99 -17.27
N GLU A 177 1.78 17.65 -18.42
CA GLU A 177 2.78 17.36 -19.45
C GLU A 177 4.22 17.55 -18.96
N ASP A 178 4.45 18.59 -18.15
CA ASP A 178 5.78 18.97 -17.65
C ASP A 178 6.17 18.29 -16.36
N LYS A 179 5.27 17.44 -15.77
CA LYS A 179 5.56 16.77 -14.52
C LYS A 179 6.50 15.59 -14.75
N GLU A 180 7.68 15.70 -14.16
CA GLU A 180 8.65 14.62 -14.14
C GLU A 180 8.42 13.71 -12.92
N LYS A 181 8.96 12.49 -13.02
CA LYS A 181 8.97 11.57 -11.90
C LYS A 181 9.76 12.16 -10.74
N GLU A 182 9.07 12.40 -9.64
CA GLU A 182 9.74 12.79 -8.40
C GLU A 182 10.70 11.68 -7.97
N ASP A 183 11.90 12.06 -7.59
CA ASP A 183 12.85 11.11 -7.01
C ASP A 183 12.27 10.53 -5.72
N PRO A 184 12.40 9.22 -5.51
CA PRO A 184 11.88 8.61 -4.29
C PRO A 184 12.55 9.23 -3.06
N VAL A 185 11.73 9.57 -2.07
CA VAL A 185 12.22 10.03 -0.78
C VAL A 185 13.01 8.89 -0.13
N PRO A 186 14.26 9.11 0.30
CA PRO A 186 15.02 8.10 1.02
C PRO A 186 14.27 7.63 2.27
N ARG A 187 14.36 6.34 2.60
CA ARG A 187 13.64 5.76 3.74
C ARG A 187 14.04 6.37 5.09
N TRP A 188 15.23 6.93 5.18
CA TRP A 188 15.73 7.57 6.39
C TRP A 188 15.15 8.96 6.61
N ALA A 189 14.60 9.62 5.59
CA ALA A 189 14.14 10.99 5.66
C ALA A 189 12.66 11.08 6.03
N ASN A 190 12.35 11.76 7.12
CA ASN A 190 11.00 12.15 7.49
C ASN A 190 10.81 13.63 7.19
N ILE A 191 10.03 13.92 6.15
CA ILE A 191 9.83 15.27 5.62
C ILE A 191 8.60 15.89 6.28
N SER A 192 8.73 17.14 6.74
CA SER A 192 7.61 17.92 7.24
C SER A 192 6.57 18.18 6.13
N PRO A 193 5.28 18.35 6.46
CA PRO A 193 4.23 18.58 5.46
C PRO A 193 4.45 19.83 4.60
N ASP A 194 5.13 20.84 5.14
CA ASP A 194 5.49 22.10 4.46
C ASP A 194 6.78 21.99 3.63
N LYS A 195 7.42 20.82 3.63
CA LYS A 195 8.69 20.51 2.95
C LYS A 195 9.85 21.43 3.34
N LYS A 196 9.82 22.03 4.54
CA LYS A 196 10.92 22.91 5.01
C LYS A 196 11.95 22.19 5.84
N THR A 197 11.53 21.15 6.55
CA THR A 197 12.34 20.46 7.53
C THR A 197 12.36 18.97 7.26
N VAL A 198 13.51 18.36 7.36
CA VAL A 198 13.70 16.92 7.24
C VAL A 198 14.32 16.40 8.53
N VAL A 199 13.68 15.44 9.17
CA VAL A 199 14.15 14.78 10.39
C VAL A 199 14.61 13.37 10.06
N PHE A 200 15.74 12.96 10.60
CA PHE A 200 16.28 11.62 10.40
C PHE A 200 17.03 11.12 11.64
N SER A 201 17.28 9.82 11.69
CA SER A 201 18.04 9.19 12.77
C SER A 201 19.42 8.72 12.26
N ARG A 202 20.45 8.94 13.07
CA ARG A 202 21.81 8.41 12.85
C ARG A 202 22.46 8.11 14.19
N ASN A 203 23.05 6.91 14.32
CA ASN A 203 23.71 6.47 15.54
C ASN A 203 22.85 6.62 16.81
N PHE A 204 21.56 6.24 16.72
CA PHE A 204 20.54 6.30 17.78
C PHE A 204 20.11 7.70 18.20
N ASP A 205 20.64 8.75 17.58
CA ASP A 205 20.21 10.12 17.79
C ASP A 205 19.39 10.66 16.65
N LEU A 206 18.57 11.67 16.94
CA LEU A 206 17.79 12.41 15.97
C LEU A 206 18.55 13.64 15.50
N TYR A 207 18.44 13.89 14.21
CA TYR A 207 18.99 15.05 13.51
C TYR A 207 17.90 15.69 12.66
N TRP A 208 18.10 16.95 12.32
CA TRP A 208 17.29 17.63 11.33
C TRP A 208 18.17 18.48 10.40
N MET A 209 17.64 18.73 9.22
CA MET A 209 18.20 19.64 8.23
C MET A 209 17.06 20.37 7.51
N ASP A 210 17.37 21.49 6.88
CA ASP A 210 16.43 22.16 6.00
C ASP A 210 16.35 21.48 4.63
N TRP A 211 15.41 21.93 3.83
CA TRP A 211 15.15 21.35 2.49
C TRP A 211 16.36 21.50 1.54
N GLU A 212 17.09 22.63 1.61
CA GLU A 212 18.24 22.87 0.75
C GLU A 212 19.37 21.86 1.04
N ASN A 213 19.68 21.66 2.32
CA ASN A 213 20.67 20.67 2.74
C ASN A 213 20.22 19.24 2.42
N PHE A 214 18.92 18.96 2.52
CA PHE A 214 18.37 17.66 2.11
C PHE A 214 18.55 17.40 0.60
N GLU A 215 18.33 18.39 -0.24
CA GLU A 215 18.56 18.25 -1.68
C GLU A 215 20.04 18.06 -2.02
N LYS A 216 20.95 18.68 -1.26
CA LYS A 216 22.41 18.40 -1.35
C LYS A 216 22.70 16.95 -0.95
N ALA A 217 22.18 16.49 0.20
CA ALA A 217 22.37 15.13 0.71
C ALA A 217 21.83 14.06 -0.23
N ARG A 218 20.76 14.35 -0.99
CA ARG A 218 20.23 13.46 -2.02
C ARG A 218 21.15 13.31 -3.22
N LYS A 219 21.89 14.36 -3.56
CA LYS A 219 22.84 14.36 -4.70
C LYS A 219 24.15 13.71 -4.30
N ASP A 220 24.72 14.15 -3.20
CA ASP A 220 25.94 13.61 -2.61
C ASP A 220 25.83 13.60 -1.08
N GLU A 221 25.69 12.41 -0.50
CA GLU A 221 25.60 12.22 0.96
C GLU A 221 26.87 12.64 1.71
N LYS A 222 28.00 12.74 1.00
CA LYS A 222 29.32 13.11 1.56
C LYS A 222 29.67 14.58 1.34
N ASP A 223 28.76 15.38 0.78
CA ASP A 223 29.02 16.80 0.58
C ASP A 223 29.27 17.50 1.92
N SER A 224 30.48 18.04 2.07
CA SER A 224 30.92 18.71 3.28
C SER A 224 30.21 20.04 3.59
N THR A 225 29.41 20.54 2.64
CA THR A 225 28.61 21.77 2.80
C THR A 225 27.25 21.52 3.42
N ILE A 226 26.88 20.26 3.66
CA ILE A 226 25.62 19.89 4.29
C ILE A 226 25.65 20.29 5.76
N VAL A 227 24.68 21.10 6.17
CA VAL A 227 24.49 21.51 7.56
C VAL A 227 23.40 20.65 8.20
N GLU A 228 23.76 19.89 9.21
CA GLU A 228 22.88 19.06 10.01
C GLU A 228 22.85 19.52 11.45
N HIS A 229 21.69 19.49 12.07
CA HIS A 229 21.50 19.89 13.46
C HIS A 229 21.09 18.67 14.29
N ARG A 230 21.89 18.36 15.32
CA ARG A 230 21.58 17.26 16.25
C ARG A 230 20.52 17.69 17.25
N LEU A 231 19.45 16.89 17.38
CA LEU A 231 18.32 17.14 18.28
C LEU A 231 18.47 16.39 19.62
N THR A 232 19.02 15.17 19.59
CA THR A 232 19.20 14.36 20.80
C THR A 232 20.64 13.93 20.96
N THR A 233 21.06 13.70 22.22
CA THR A 233 22.41 13.27 22.57
C THR A 233 22.44 12.05 23.49
N THR A 234 21.26 11.47 23.75
CA THR A 234 21.10 10.41 24.75
C THR A 234 20.73 9.05 24.12
N GLY A 235 20.79 8.96 22.80
CA GLY A 235 20.50 7.73 22.09
C GLY A 235 21.54 6.65 22.44
N THR A 236 21.06 5.48 22.91
CA THR A 236 21.88 4.30 23.19
C THR A 236 21.30 3.08 22.50
N ARG A 237 22.15 2.12 22.23
CA ARG A 237 21.70 0.78 21.80
C ARG A 237 21.42 -0.02 23.07
N GLU A 238 20.16 -0.39 23.33
CA GLU A 238 19.81 -1.37 24.34
C GLU A 238 20.16 -2.79 23.93
#